data_1ae92093d008c21f7e155030bd08bf58
#
_entry.id   1ae92093d008c21f7e155030bd08bf58
#
_cell.length_a   1.000
_cell.length_b   1.000
_cell.length_c   1.000
_cell.angle_alpha   90.00
_cell.angle_beta   90.00
_cell.angle_gamma   90.00
#
_symmetry.space_group_name_H-M   'P 1'
#
loop_
_entity.id
_entity.type
_entity.pdbx_description
1 polymer ?
#
loop_
_entity_poly.entity_id
_entity_poly.type
_entity_poly.pdbx_seq_one_letter_code
_entity_poly.pdbx_strand_id
1 'polypeptide(L)'
;MFAKSYESLRGSFPRKCNVTPSPERNFAGRLVKRLGPCSRLIDAATGGTIGPEDLPRLIAAYGAFLLSAGLKEGDRVLIGCSLSPSSTLVYLGAIYAGLVAVPVEDRTISSTSAILIRATGAKAVWTEASLKGKEISNGSVLYLQGDLAKEMSEMKPPAACVDSDLAALMATSGSTGVPRFVMVTHGNLIANTEAIIRSQRLAGDERVMLILPLNYCFGASLMQSHLYQGGSVVFDRRFMFPDKVLQATVQFGCTTFAGVPTVFNVLLRRSNLRQTAMPCLRRFLQAGGALAPERVREMRSAFPTTNFYVMYGQTEATARISCMEPERWDEKPGSVGRPLDNLSVRVVDKEGNSLPAGQVGELLVKGPSICSGYLNDPGETHRVFSGGWLRTGDLARQDEEGYLWIEGRKGAFLKMRGIRVSLPEVEAKVTAIPGVYECVARAVDHQEAGEALVLFIVPDGGAPIGTEDIRRHLPAHWAIDSIRLVSELPKTSVGKIALSSLPI
;
A
#
# COMPACT_ATOMS: atom_id res chain seq x y z
N MET A 1 22.29 17.43 -20.24
CA MET A 1 22.56 18.14 -18.97
C MET A 1 21.97 17.43 -17.73
N PHE A 2 21.10 16.44 -17.89
CA PHE A 2 20.40 15.73 -16.77
C PHE A 2 21.13 14.49 -16.21
N ALA A 3 22.12 13.92 -16.89
CA ALA A 3 22.89 12.79 -16.36
C ALA A 3 23.85 13.14 -15.22
N LYS A 4 24.28 14.39 -15.12
CA LYS A 4 25.18 14.86 -14.03
C LYS A 4 24.53 15.01 -12.66
N SER A 5 23.18 15.09 -12.56
CA SER A 5 22.50 15.26 -11.28
C SER A 5 22.43 13.95 -10.44
N TYR A 6 22.45 12.80 -11.07
CA TYR A 6 22.43 11.51 -10.36
C TYR A 6 23.79 11.16 -9.73
N GLU A 7 24.88 11.49 -10.42
CA GLU A 7 26.23 11.34 -9.84
C GLU A 7 26.48 12.32 -8.69
N SER A 8 25.90 13.54 -8.74
CA SER A 8 26.00 14.52 -7.65
C SER A 8 25.20 14.09 -6.41
N LEU A 9 24.06 13.38 -6.57
CA LEU A 9 23.29 12.82 -5.45
C LEU A 9 23.99 11.62 -4.82
N ARG A 10 24.80 10.85 -5.55
CA ARG A 10 25.70 9.85 -4.96
C ARG A 10 26.73 10.48 -3.99
N GLY A 11 27.10 11.75 -4.17
CA GLY A 11 28.05 12.48 -3.35
C GLY A 11 27.51 13.09 -2.06
N SER A 12 26.18 13.26 -1.91
CA SER A 12 25.56 13.97 -0.77
C SER A 12 25.06 13.05 0.37
N PHE A 13 25.02 11.75 0.16
CA PHE A 13 24.80 10.80 1.26
C PHE A 13 26.14 10.32 1.82
N PRO A 14 26.32 10.34 3.16
CA PRO A 14 27.58 9.91 3.73
C PRO A 14 27.80 8.42 3.43
N ARG A 15 28.64 8.11 2.44
CA ARG A 15 29.23 6.79 2.26
C ARG A 15 30.15 6.56 3.46
N LYS A 16 29.60 6.04 4.56
CA LYS A 16 30.38 5.49 5.64
C LYS A 16 29.83 4.10 5.96
N CYS A 17 30.21 3.16 5.12
CA CYS A 17 30.50 1.79 5.46
C CYS A 17 31.15 1.18 4.22
N ASN A 18 32.34 0.62 4.34
CA ASN A 18 32.96 -0.25 3.35
C ASN A 18 32.16 -1.57 3.27
N VAL A 19 30.91 -1.49 2.79
CA VAL A 19 30.04 -2.66 2.65
C VAL A 19 30.26 -3.20 1.25
N THR A 20 30.82 -4.39 1.17
CA THR A 20 31.02 -5.09 -0.10
C THR A 20 29.65 -5.48 -0.70
N PRO A 21 29.40 -5.19 -1.99
CA PRO A 21 28.22 -5.71 -2.68
C PRO A 21 28.13 -7.23 -2.58
N SER A 22 26.93 -7.74 -2.33
CA SER A 22 26.67 -9.16 -2.20
C SER A 22 25.32 -9.55 -2.81
N PRO A 23 25.22 -10.70 -3.49
CA PRO A 23 23.93 -11.25 -3.92
C PRO A 23 22.95 -11.49 -2.77
N GLU A 24 23.45 -11.68 -1.55
CA GLU A 24 22.61 -11.85 -0.34
C GLU A 24 21.93 -10.58 0.13
N ARG A 25 22.33 -9.42 -0.36
CA ARG A 25 21.71 -8.13 -0.11
C ARG A 25 20.64 -7.78 -1.15
N ASN A 26 20.55 -8.56 -2.22
CA ASN A 26 19.49 -8.45 -3.20
C ASN A 26 18.18 -9.00 -2.63
N PHE A 27 17.14 -8.17 -2.54
CA PHE A 27 15.84 -8.56 -1.97
C PHE A 27 15.23 -9.76 -2.68
N ALA A 28 15.15 -9.72 -4.02
CA ALA A 28 14.58 -10.82 -4.79
C ALA A 28 15.45 -12.07 -4.75
N GLY A 29 16.79 -11.92 -4.69
CA GLY A 29 17.71 -13.01 -4.48
C GLY A 29 17.51 -13.71 -3.12
N ARG A 30 17.30 -12.93 -2.05
CA ARG A 30 16.91 -13.47 -0.73
C ARG A 30 15.56 -14.17 -0.76
N LEU A 31 14.57 -13.55 -1.42
CA LEU A 31 13.22 -14.13 -1.56
C LEU A 31 13.31 -15.50 -2.25
N VAL A 32 14.03 -15.59 -3.37
CA VAL A 32 14.22 -16.84 -4.12
C VAL A 32 14.82 -17.95 -3.26
N LYS A 33 15.81 -17.65 -2.42
CA LYS A 33 16.43 -18.62 -1.48
C LYS A 33 15.46 -19.11 -0.40
N ARG A 34 14.37 -18.36 -0.13
CA ARG A 34 13.37 -18.67 0.91
C ARG A 34 12.10 -19.31 0.37
N LEU A 35 11.96 -19.41 -0.96
CA LEU A 35 10.85 -20.13 -1.56
C LEU A 35 10.86 -21.57 -1.08
N GLY A 36 9.68 -22.07 -0.69
CA GLY A 36 9.49 -23.40 -0.11
C GLY A 36 8.52 -24.24 -0.93
N PRO A 37 8.20 -25.45 -0.47
CA PRO A 37 7.31 -26.38 -1.17
C PRO A 37 5.88 -25.85 -1.33
N CYS A 38 5.50 -24.86 -0.52
CA CYS A 38 4.18 -24.19 -0.62
C CYS A 38 4.18 -23.00 -1.55
N SER A 39 5.34 -22.49 -2.00
CA SER A 39 5.42 -21.25 -2.79
C SER A 39 4.77 -21.40 -4.15
N ARG A 40 3.73 -20.62 -4.41
CA ARG A 40 2.99 -20.62 -5.70
C ARG A 40 2.50 -19.24 -6.03
N LEU A 41 2.42 -18.95 -7.33
CA LEU A 41 1.62 -17.85 -7.88
C LEU A 41 0.42 -18.46 -8.59
N ILE A 42 -0.78 -18.08 -8.21
CA ILE A 42 -2.04 -18.66 -8.71
C ILE A 42 -2.92 -17.54 -9.25
N ASP A 43 -3.36 -17.65 -10.50
CA ASP A 43 -4.40 -16.79 -11.07
C ASP A 43 -5.77 -17.39 -10.78
N ALA A 44 -6.58 -16.76 -9.94
CA ALA A 44 -7.88 -17.29 -9.53
C ALA A 44 -8.92 -17.29 -10.67
N ALA A 45 -8.74 -16.47 -11.71
CA ALA A 45 -9.68 -16.41 -12.82
C ALA A 45 -9.49 -17.57 -13.81
N THR A 46 -8.25 -17.99 -14.04
CA THR A 46 -7.88 -19.02 -15.00
C THR A 46 -7.55 -20.38 -14.35
N GLY A 47 -7.20 -20.37 -13.05
CA GLY A 47 -6.66 -21.54 -12.35
C GLY A 47 -5.18 -21.78 -12.65
N GLY A 48 -4.56 -20.97 -13.52
CA GLY A 48 -3.14 -21.08 -13.87
C GLY A 48 -2.25 -20.95 -12.63
N THR A 49 -1.31 -21.89 -12.49
CA THR A 49 -0.44 -21.97 -11.31
C THR A 49 1.01 -22.11 -11.72
N ILE A 50 1.88 -21.29 -11.13
CA ILE A 50 3.33 -21.42 -11.19
C ILE A 50 3.79 -22.01 -9.86
N GLY A 51 4.39 -23.20 -9.93
CA GLY A 51 4.80 -23.99 -8.77
C GLY A 51 6.18 -23.62 -8.19
N PRO A 52 6.56 -24.26 -7.08
CA PRO A 52 7.79 -23.97 -6.37
C PRO A 52 9.06 -24.34 -7.18
N GLU A 53 8.96 -25.27 -8.10
CA GLU A 53 10.11 -25.67 -8.97
C GLU A 53 10.37 -24.64 -10.06
N ASP A 54 9.30 -24.08 -10.65
CA ASP A 54 9.40 -23.09 -11.73
C ASP A 54 9.64 -21.67 -11.26
N LEU A 55 9.09 -21.30 -10.10
CA LEU A 55 9.08 -19.91 -9.63
C LEU A 55 10.48 -19.30 -9.52
N PRO A 56 11.48 -19.96 -8.90
CA PRO A 56 12.86 -19.45 -8.85
C PRO A 56 13.46 -19.27 -10.24
N ARG A 57 13.26 -20.26 -11.11
CA ARG A 57 13.78 -20.29 -12.48
C ARG A 57 13.18 -19.13 -13.30
N LEU A 58 11.86 -18.93 -13.21
CA LEU A 58 11.18 -17.86 -13.94
C LEU A 58 11.59 -16.47 -13.46
N ILE A 59 11.75 -16.24 -12.15
CA ILE A 59 12.25 -14.96 -11.63
C ILE A 59 13.63 -14.65 -12.22
N ALA A 60 14.55 -15.62 -12.20
CA ALA A 60 15.89 -15.44 -12.76
C ALA A 60 15.85 -15.24 -14.29
N ALA A 61 14.99 -15.99 -15.01
CA ALA A 61 14.82 -15.88 -16.45
C ALA A 61 14.31 -14.50 -16.89
N TYR A 62 13.31 -13.95 -16.18
CA TYR A 62 12.84 -12.58 -16.47
C TYR A 62 13.94 -11.54 -16.21
N GLY A 63 14.73 -11.69 -15.17
CA GLY A 63 15.89 -10.82 -14.92
C GLY A 63 16.94 -10.92 -16.03
N ALA A 64 17.30 -12.13 -16.46
CA ALA A 64 18.23 -12.38 -17.53
C ALA A 64 17.74 -11.82 -18.89
N PHE A 65 16.44 -11.97 -19.18
CA PHE A 65 15.81 -11.40 -20.36
C PHE A 65 15.96 -9.87 -20.38
N LEU A 66 15.64 -9.19 -19.29
CA LEU A 66 15.75 -7.73 -19.21
C LEU A 66 17.20 -7.26 -19.47
N LEU A 67 18.20 -7.97 -18.93
CA LEU A 67 19.61 -7.67 -19.17
C LEU A 67 20.01 -7.96 -20.63
N SER A 68 19.51 -9.06 -21.24
CA SER A 68 19.81 -9.39 -22.66
C SER A 68 19.18 -8.39 -23.64
N ALA A 69 18.09 -7.73 -23.25
CA ALA A 69 17.50 -6.64 -23.99
C ALA A 69 18.31 -5.32 -23.93
N GLY A 70 19.50 -5.33 -23.30
CA GLY A 70 20.44 -4.22 -23.24
C GLY A 70 20.33 -3.33 -22.00
N LEU A 71 19.49 -3.67 -21.01
CA LEU A 71 19.44 -2.98 -19.75
C LEU A 71 20.65 -3.32 -18.87
N LYS A 72 21.03 -2.39 -18.02
CA LYS A 72 22.18 -2.50 -17.09
C LYS A 72 21.70 -2.31 -15.64
N GLU A 73 22.44 -2.87 -14.70
CA GLU A 73 22.18 -2.65 -13.27
C GLU A 73 21.98 -1.17 -12.94
N GLY A 74 20.94 -0.88 -12.14
CA GLY A 74 20.49 0.48 -11.81
C GLY A 74 19.56 1.11 -12.86
N ASP A 75 19.38 0.53 -14.06
CA ASP A 75 18.40 1.01 -15.02
C ASP A 75 16.97 0.78 -14.50
N ARG A 76 16.06 1.69 -14.81
CA ARG A 76 14.67 1.70 -14.34
C ARG A 76 13.75 1.10 -15.39
N VAL A 77 12.84 0.24 -14.91
CA VAL A 77 11.84 -0.44 -15.75
C VAL A 77 10.45 -0.08 -15.26
N LEU A 78 9.64 0.60 -16.08
CA LEU A 78 8.21 0.77 -15.82
C LEU A 78 7.53 -0.59 -16.00
N ILE A 79 6.78 -1.02 -15.00
CA ILE A 79 6.11 -2.32 -14.99
C ILE A 79 4.62 -2.09 -14.83
N GLY A 80 3.85 -2.39 -15.86
CA GLY A 80 2.39 -2.40 -15.81
C GLY A 80 1.91 -3.49 -14.87
N CYS A 81 1.43 -3.10 -13.71
CA CYS A 81 0.96 -4.04 -12.70
C CYS A 81 -0.53 -4.31 -12.87
N SER A 82 -0.84 -5.40 -13.55
CA SER A 82 -2.10 -6.12 -13.38
C SER A 82 -1.96 -7.09 -12.20
N LEU A 83 -3.07 -7.44 -11.54
CA LEU A 83 -3.05 -8.49 -10.50
C LEU A 83 -2.84 -9.86 -11.16
N SER A 84 -1.59 -10.19 -11.46
CA SER A 84 -1.23 -11.40 -12.22
C SER A 84 0.11 -12.00 -11.78
N PRO A 85 0.32 -13.30 -12.01
CA PRO A 85 1.64 -13.92 -11.90
C PRO A 85 2.71 -13.25 -12.75
N SER A 86 2.41 -12.88 -14.01
CA SER A 86 3.40 -12.31 -14.94
C SER A 86 3.96 -10.97 -14.44
N SER A 87 3.11 -10.03 -13.99
CA SER A 87 3.60 -8.76 -13.45
C SER A 87 4.45 -8.95 -12.20
N THR A 88 4.16 -9.97 -11.37
CA THR A 88 4.98 -10.35 -10.22
C THR A 88 6.35 -10.87 -10.64
N LEU A 89 6.41 -11.73 -11.66
CA LEU A 89 7.66 -12.27 -12.18
C LEU A 89 8.56 -11.19 -12.76
N VAL A 90 8.00 -10.25 -13.54
CA VAL A 90 8.77 -9.11 -14.07
C VAL A 90 9.26 -8.21 -12.95
N TYR A 91 8.41 -7.90 -11.96
CA TYR A 91 8.79 -7.10 -10.81
C TYR A 91 9.95 -7.72 -10.02
N LEU A 92 9.83 -8.99 -9.66
CA LEU A 92 10.88 -9.71 -8.93
C LEU A 92 12.12 -9.95 -9.80
N GLY A 93 11.95 -10.26 -11.09
CA GLY A 93 13.05 -10.47 -12.05
C GLY A 93 13.87 -9.19 -12.26
N ALA A 94 13.23 -8.03 -12.36
CA ALA A 94 13.93 -6.76 -12.45
C ALA A 94 14.79 -6.51 -11.20
N ILE A 95 14.22 -6.67 -10.00
CA ILE A 95 14.97 -6.53 -8.73
C ILE A 95 16.09 -7.57 -8.62
N TYR A 96 15.84 -8.81 -9.04
CA TYR A 96 16.83 -9.89 -9.05
C TYR A 96 18.06 -9.57 -9.91
N ALA A 97 17.81 -8.94 -11.07
CA ALA A 97 18.84 -8.50 -12.02
C ALA A 97 19.54 -7.18 -11.64
N GLY A 98 19.25 -6.60 -10.47
CA GLY A 98 19.81 -5.30 -10.04
C GLY A 98 19.22 -4.09 -10.78
N LEU A 99 18.09 -4.27 -11.47
CA LEU A 99 17.33 -3.18 -12.07
C LEU A 99 16.40 -2.55 -11.02
N VAL A 100 15.96 -1.33 -11.27
CA VAL A 100 15.00 -0.62 -10.41
C VAL A 100 13.60 -0.79 -10.96
N ALA A 101 12.76 -1.55 -10.26
CA ALA A 101 11.38 -1.78 -10.62
C ALA A 101 10.53 -0.52 -10.36
N VAL A 102 9.74 -0.08 -11.34
CA VAL A 102 8.81 1.05 -11.22
C VAL A 102 7.40 0.54 -11.49
N PRO A 103 6.71 -0.04 -10.48
CA PRO A 103 5.37 -0.57 -10.66
C PRO A 103 4.38 0.58 -10.83
N VAL A 104 3.57 0.51 -11.88
CA VAL A 104 2.54 1.50 -12.23
C VAL A 104 1.25 0.78 -12.61
N GLU A 105 0.14 1.48 -12.66
CA GLU A 105 -1.13 0.89 -13.10
C GLU A 105 -1.08 0.55 -14.59
N ASP A 106 -1.30 -0.72 -14.94
CA ASP A 106 -1.19 -1.20 -16.31
C ASP A 106 -2.12 -0.45 -17.30
N ARG A 107 -3.35 -0.16 -16.86
CA ARG A 107 -4.33 0.57 -17.68
C ARG A 107 -3.90 1.97 -18.08
N THR A 108 -3.05 2.61 -17.29
CA THR A 108 -2.59 3.98 -17.51
C THR A 108 -1.33 4.06 -18.34
N ILE A 109 -0.59 2.97 -18.51
CA ILE A 109 0.68 2.93 -19.25
C ILE A 109 0.51 3.53 -20.65
N SER A 110 -0.51 3.14 -21.37
CA SER A 110 -0.73 3.59 -22.76
C SER A 110 -0.96 5.10 -22.91
N SER A 111 -1.45 5.77 -21.86
CA SER A 111 -1.74 7.22 -21.87
C SER A 111 -0.70 8.05 -21.11
N THR A 112 0.01 7.47 -20.15
CA THR A 112 0.89 8.22 -19.23
C THR A 112 2.35 7.82 -19.32
N SER A 113 2.71 6.78 -20.11
CA SER A 113 4.09 6.28 -20.19
C SER A 113 5.13 7.36 -20.50
N ALA A 114 4.86 8.28 -21.44
CA ALA A 114 5.78 9.35 -21.77
C ALA A 114 6.06 10.31 -20.60
N ILE A 115 5.04 10.58 -19.75
CA ILE A 115 5.18 11.40 -18.55
C ILE A 115 5.97 10.62 -17.50
N LEU A 116 5.64 9.35 -17.29
CA LEU A 116 6.29 8.49 -16.31
C LEU A 116 7.77 8.22 -16.68
N ILE A 117 8.06 7.99 -17.95
CA ILE A 117 9.43 7.83 -18.45
C ILE A 117 10.26 9.09 -18.16
N ARG A 118 9.72 10.28 -18.46
CA ARG A 118 10.42 11.54 -18.14
C ARG A 118 10.63 11.74 -16.65
N ALA A 119 9.62 11.44 -15.85
CA ALA A 119 9.69 11.62 -14.40
C ALA A 119 10.67 10.64 -13.73
N THR A 120 10.74 9.41 -14.22
CA THR A 120 11.55 8.33 -13.62
C THR A 120 12.88 8.11 -14.31
N GLY A 121 13.04 8.53 -15.58
CA GLY A 121 14.20 8.18 -16.42
C GLY A 121 14.23 6.69 -16.78
N ALA A 122 13.07 6.02 -16.85
CA ALA A 122 12.98 4.61 -17.21
C ALA A 122 13.49 4.35 -18.62
N LYS A 123 14.20 3.24 -18.79
CA LYS A 123 14.76 2.81 -20.07
C LYS A 123 13.97 1.67 -20.72
N ALA A 124 13.07 1.05 -19.98
CA ALA A 124 12.15 0.06 -20.51
C ALA A 124 10.76 0.22 -19.92
N VAL A 125 9.77 -0.25 -20.67
CA VAL A 125 8.36 -0.38 -20.26
C VAL A 125 7.93 -1.81 -20.54
N TRP A 126 7.40 -2.48 -19.54
CA TRP A 126 6.75 -3.77 -19.68
C TRP A 126 5.25 -3.67 -19.34
N THR A 127 4.42 -4.35 -20.13
CA THR A 127 2.97 -4.41 -19.90
C THR A 127 2.39 -5.72 -20.45
N GLU A 128 1.33 -6.23 -19.83
CA GLU A 128 0.54 -7.34 -20.36
C GLU A 128 -0.41 -6.86 -21.47
N ALA A 129 -0.82 -5.60 -21.43
CA ALA A 129 -1.75 -5.03 -22.41
C ALA A 129 -1.10 -4.94 -23.81
N SER A 130 -1.90 -5.20 -24.87
CA SER A 130 -1.42 -5.01 -26.23
C SER A 130 -1.20 -3.53 -26.55
N LEU A 131 0.03 -3.18 -26.86
CA LEU A 131 0.42 -1.84 -27.30
C LEU A 131 0.20 -1.63 -28.83
N LYS A 132 -0.57 -2.51 -29.50
CA LYS A 132 -0.82 -2.44 -30.93
C LYS A 132 -1.28 -1.05 -31.38
N GLY A 133 -0.52 -0.44 -32.28
CA GLY A 133 -0.87 0.80 -32.99
C GLY A 133 -0.54 2.11 -32.26
N LYS A 134 0.18 2.11 -31.15
CA LYS A 134 0.72 3.33 -30.55
C LYS A 134 2.22 3.39 -30.77
N GLU A 135 2.66 4.21 -31.71
CA GLU A 135 4.06 4.60 -31.82
C GLU A 135 4.46 5.37 -30.57
N ILE A 136 5.12 4.68 -29.65
CA ILE A 136 5.82 5.35 -28.57
C ILE A 136 7.24 5.54 -29.05
N SER A 137 7.39 6.45 -30.01
CA SER A 137 8.66 6.80 -30.63
C SER A 137 9.44 7.76 -29.74
N ASN A 138 10.32 7.21 -28.92
CA ASN A 138 11.54 7.89 -28.52
C ASN A 138 12.65 6.82 -28.54
N GLY A 139 13.50 6.85 -29.56
CA GLY A 139 14.48 5.83 -29.93
C GLY A 139 15.47 5.33 -28.88
N SER A 140 15.15 5.48 -27.59
CA SER A 140 15.97 5.09 -26.45
C SER A 140 15.24 4.24 -25.40
N VAL A 141 13.93 3.93 -25.57
CA VAL A 141 13.14 3.17 -24.60
C VAL A 141 12.68 1.84 -25.19
N LEU A 142 12.95 0.76 -24.46
CA LEU A 142 12.57 -0.60 -24.87
C LEU A 142 11.10 -0.86 -24.46
N TYR A 143 10.30 -1.38 -25.38
CA TYR A 143 8.94 -1.81 -25.11
C TYR A 143 8.86 -3.33 -25.14
N LEU A 144 8.49 -3.92 -24.02
CA LEU A 144 8.47 -5.36 -23.78
C LEU A 144 7.02 -5.78 -23.48
N GLN A 145 6.56 -6.87 -24.07
CA GLN A 145 5.19 -7.35 -23.96
C GLN A 145 5.12 -8.86 -23.75
N GLY A 146 4.15 -9.31 -22.95
CA GLY A 146 3.78 -10.71 -22.83
C GLY A 146 4.68 -11.57 -21.95
N ASP A 147 4.58 -12.88 -22.13
CA ASP A 147 5.35 -13.87 -21.37
C ASP A 147 6.75 -14.02 -21.99
N LEU A 148 7.72 -13.41 -21.32
CA LEU A 148 9.12 -13.30 -21.79
C LEU A 148 9.97 -14.51 -21.42
N ALA A 149 9.48 -15.40 -20.54
CA ALA A 149 10.29 -16.45 -19.92
C ALA A 149 10.44 -17.72 -20.77
N LYS A 150 9.74 -17.82 -21.89
CA LYS A 150 9.73 -19.05 -22.73
C LYS A 150 11.06 -19.31 -23.47
N GLU A 151 11.90 -18.29 -23.60
CA GLU A 151 13.09 -18.34 -24.46
C GLU A 151 14.43 -18.49 -23.73
N MET A 152 14.44 -18.51 -22.39
CA MET A 152 15.69 -18.47 -21.61
C MET A 152 15.93 -19.77 -20.82
N SER A 153 17.06 -20.41 -21.06
CA SER A 153 17.48 -21.66 -20.39
C SER A 153 18.52 -21.47 -19.27
N GLU A 154 19.25 -20.36 -19.22
CA GLU A 154 20.31 -20.14 -18.24
C GLU A 154 19.85 -19.32 -17.04
N MET A 155 20.01 -19.88 -15.83
CA MET A 155 19.82 -19.14 -14.57
C MET A 155 21.11 -18.39 -14.22
N LYS A 156 21.06 -17.05 -14.29
CA LYS A 156 22.12 -16.21 -13.72
C LYS A 156 21.90 -16.01 -12.22
N PRO A 157 22.98 -15.86 -11.41
CA PRO A 157 22.85 -15.49 -10.01
C PRO A 157 22.24 -14.10 -9.86
N PRO A 158 21.62 -13.78 -8.69
CA PRO A 158 21.14 -12.43 -8.45
C PRO A 158 22.27 -11.41 -8.46
N ALA A 159 21.99 -10.19 -8.91
CA ALA A 159 22.95 -9.10 -8.91
C ALA A 159 23.49 -8.83 -7.49
N ALA A 160 24.78 -8.57 -7.38
CA ALA A 160 25.38 -8.15 -6.14
C ALA A 160 25.04 -6.69 -5.85
N CYS A 161 24.47 -6.39 -4.70
CA CYS A 161 24.07 -5.04 -4.29
C CYS A 161 24.45 -4.75 -2.83
N VAL A 162 24.36 -3.50 -2.44
CA VAL A 162 24.39 -3.05 -1.05
C VAL A 162 22.98 -2.63 -0.61
N ASP A 163 22.75 -2.57 0.70
CA ASP A 163 21.42 -2.28 1.27
C ASP A 163 20.87 -0.94 0.81
N SER A 164 21.73 0.04 0.49
CA SER A 164 21.35 1.37 -0.01
C SER A 164 21.05 1.45 -1.50
N ASP A 165 21.31 0.39 -2.27
CA ASP A 165 20.98 0.38 -3.70
C ASP A 165 19.47 0.35 -3.90
N LEU A 166 18.99 1.09 -4.91
CA LEU A 166 17.56 1.14 -5.22
C LEU A 166 17.07 -0.20 -5.77
N ALA A 167 15.97 -0.67 -5.21
CA ALA A 167 15.24 -1.85 -5.68
C ALA A 167 13.95 -1.45 -6.42
N ALA A 168 13.26 -0.39 -5.94
CA ALA A 168 12.03 0.06 -6.54
C ALA A 168 11.82 1.58 -6.42
N LEU A 169 10.98 2.13 -7.29
CA LEU A 169 10.39 3.45 -7.20
C LEU A 169 8.88 3.30 -7.07
N MET A 170 8.34 3.68 -5.91
CA MET A 170 6.91 3.54 -5.62
C MET A 170 6.21 4.88 -5.76
N ALA A 171 5.16 4.93 -6.59
CA ALA A 171 4.39 6.15 -6.80
C ALA A 171 3.52 6.49 -5.58
N THR A 172 3.46 7.78 -5.23
CA THR A 172 2.49 8.33 -4.29
C THR A 172 1.60 9.34 -5.00
N SER A 173 0.36 9.50 -4.52
CA SER A 173 -0.57 10.50 -5.05
C SER A 173 -0.08 11.90 -4.70
N GLY A 174 0.63 12.55 -5.63
CA GLY A 174 1.02 13.96 -5.51
C GLY A 174 -0.16 14.90 -5.75
N SER A 175 -0.19 16.03 -5.05
CA SER A 175 -1.20 17.10 -5.24
C SER A 175 -1.10 17.82 -6.60
N THR A 176 -0.03 17.60 -7.37
CA THR A 176 0.33 18.33 -8.61
C THR A 176 -0.01 17.57 -9.90
N GLY A 177 -0.73 16.45 -9.84
CA GLY A 177 -1.12 15.66 -11.03
C GLY A 177 -0.03 14.70 -11.54
N VAL A 178 1.26 14.94 -11.30
CA VAL A 178 2.35 13.99 -11.58
C VAL A 178 2.68 13.27 -10.29
N PRO A 179 2.70 11.91 -10.27
CA PRO A 179 3.04 11.16 -9.07
C PRO A 179 4.46 11.48 -8.59
N ARG A 180 4.66 11.59 -7.27
CA ARG A 180 5.99 11.54 -6.68
C ARG A 180 6.44 10.10 -6.57
N PHE A 181 7.74 9.86 -6.77
CA PHE A 181 8.32 8.53 -6.69
C PHE A 181 9.20 8.41 -5.44
N VAL A 182 8.80 7.55 -4.52
CA VAL A 182 9.55 7.20 -3.32
C VAL A 182 10.67 6.23 -3.69
N MET A 183 11.89 6.51 -3.26
CA MET A 183 13.08 5.71 -3.50
C MET A 183 13.21 4.60 -2.46
N VAL A 184 12.87 3.37 -2.83
CA VAL A 184 12.88 2.18 -1.97
C VAL A 184 14.12 1.36 -2.25
N THR A 185 14.95 1.10 -1.22
CA THR A 185 16.18 0.32 -1.35
C THR A 185 15.96 -1.17 -1.08
N HIS A 186 16.95 -2.00 -1.43
CA HIS A 186 16.96 -3.42 -1.07
C HIS A 186 16.88 -3.61 0.45
N GLY A 187 17.62 -2.81 1.22
CA GLY A 187 17.61 -2.85 2.69
C GLY A 187 16.24 -2.50 3.26
N ASN A 188 15.56 -1.49 2.70
CA ASN A 188 14.20 -1.13 3.10
C ASN A 188 13.21 -2.29 2.90
N LEU A 189 13.24 -2.92 1.72
CA LEU A 189 12.35 -4.06 1.40
C LEU A 189 12.61 -5.24 2.36
N ILE A 190 13.88 -5.61 2.60
CA ILE A 190 14.25 -6.70 3.51
C ILE A 190 13.75 -6.39 4.92
N ALA A 191 14.09 -5.22 5.45
CA ALA A 191 13.76 -4.83 6.82
C ALA A 191 12.25 -4.78 7.08
N ASN A 192 11.48 -4.19 6.14
CA ASN A 192 10.02 -4.11 6.28
C ASN A 192 9.36 -5.48 6.14
N THR A 193 9.78 -6.27 5.14
CA THR A 193 9.24 -7.61 4.90
C THR A 193 9.44 -8.53 6.11
N GLU A 194 10.65 -8.58 6.67
CA GLU A 194 10.95 -9.41 7.83
C GLU A 194 10.17 -8.96 9.08
N ALA A 195 10.02 -7.64 9.31
CA ALA A 195 9.23 -7.12 10.42
C ALA A 195 7.72 -7.39 10.25
N ILE A 196 7.19 -7.33 9.02
CA ILE A 196 5.80 -7.72 8.72
C ILE A 196 5.58 -9.20 9.05
N ILE A 197 6.48 -10.07 8.61
CA ILE A 197 6.39 -11.52 8.87
C ILE A 197 6.31 -11.79 10.39
N ARG A 198 7.17 -11.14 11.18
CA ARG A 198 7.16 -11.30 12.65
C ARG A 198 5.88 -10.76 13.26
N SER A 199 5.47 -9.54 12.92
CA SER A 199 4.30 -8.88 13.51
C SER A 199 2.98 -9.60 13.21
N GLN A 200 2.88 -10.24 12.05
CA GLN A 200 1.71 -11.00 11.63
C GLN A 200 1.84 -12.51 11.91
N ARG A 201 2.99 -12.95 12.44
CA ARG A 201 3.27 -14.37 12.72
C ARG A 201 3.03 -15.26 11.50
N LEU A 202 3.55 -14.84 10.31
CA LEU A 202 3.36 -15.58 9.08
C LEU A 202 4.15 -16.89 9.10
N ALA A 203 3.51 -17.98 8.68
CA ALA A 203 4.12 -19.29 8.51
C ALA A 203 4.41 -19.59 7.02
N GLY A 204 5.22 -20.61 6.74
CA GLY A 204 5.60 -20.97 5.37
C GLY A 204 4.49 -21.59 4.52
N ASP A 205 3.37 -21.97 5.14
CA ASP A 205 2.18 -22.53 4.46
C ASP A 205 1.09 -21.50 4.19
N GLU A 206 1.37 -20.21 4.43
CA GLU A 206 0.40 -19.15 4.22
C GLU A 206 0.06 -18.95 2.74
N ARG A 207 -1.20 -18.62 2.50
CA ARG A 207 -1.71 -18.32 1.16
C ARG A 207 -2.58 -17.08 1.20
N VAL A 208 -2.11 -15.99 0.61
CA VAL A 208 -2.85 -14.74 0.59
C VAL A 208 -3.74 -14.63 -0.63
N MET A 209 -5.01 -14.25 -0.43
CA MET A 209 -5.86 -13.72 -1.48
C MET A 209 -5.46 -12.27 -1.73
N LEU A 210 -4.85 -11.99 -2.88
CA LEU A 210 -4.36 -10.68 -3.29
C LEU A 210 -5.31 -10.04 -4.30
N ILE A 211 -6.03 -9.03 -3.83
CA ILE A 211 -6.94 -8.18 -4.62
C ILE A 211 -6.42 -6.74 -4.77
N LEU A 212 -5.28 -6.45 -4.15
CA LEU A 212 -4.64 -5.13 -4.17
C LEU A 212 -3.46 -5.14 -5.14
N PRO A 213 -3.33 -4.14 -6.03
CA PRO A 213 -2.29 -4.13 -7.06
C PRO A 213 -0.88 -3.90 -6.50
N LEU A 214 0.14 -4.34 -7.24
CA LEU A 214 1.55 -4.24 -6.81
C LEU A 214 2.12 -2.81 -6.88
N ASN A 215 1.52 -1.91 -7.64
CA ASN A 215 1.87 -0.49 -7.63
C ASN A 215 1.37 0.24 -6.36
N TYR A 216 0.64 -0.45 -5.51
CA TYR A 216 0.29 -0.01 -4.17
C TYR A 216 1.15 -0.72 -3.13
N CYS A 217 1.86 0.04 -2.28
CA CYS A 217 2.83 -0.51 -1.33
C CYS A 217 2.22 -1.60 -0.41
N PHE A 218 0.94 -1.50 -0.05
CA PHE A 218 0.26 -2.54 0.72
C PHE A 218 0.13 -3.83 -0.10
N GLY A 219 -0.34 -3.77 -1.36
CA GLY A 219 -0.42 -4.93 -2.24
C GLY A 219 0.95 -5.58 -2.47
N ALA A 220 1.97 -4.76 -2.77
CA ALA A 220 3.34 -5.25 -2.93
C ALA A 220 3.85 -5.94 -1.66
N SER A 221 3.62 -5.36 -0.47
CA SER A 221 4.08 -5.93 0.80
C SER A 221 3.43 -7.28 1.14
N LEU A 222 2.18 -7.49 0.71
CA LEU A 222 1.50 -8.79 0.87
C LEU A 222 2.16 -9.88 0.03
N MET A 223 2.41 -9.61 -1.25
CA MET A 223 3.11 -10.53 -2.13
C MET A 223 4.52 -10.82 -1.61
N GLN A 224 5.27 -9.76 -1.26
CA GLN A 224 6.64 -9.87 -0.77
C GLN A 224 6.72 -10.71 0.51
N SER A 225 5.92 -10.41 1.54
CA SER A 225 5.99 -11.10 2.83
C SER A 225 5.57 -12.56 2.76
N HIS A 226 4.52 -12.88 1.99
CA HIS A 226 4.07 -14.27 1.87
C HIS A 226 5.07 -15.13 1.08
N LEU A 227 5.57 -14.64 -0.06
CA LEU A 227 6.60 -15.37 -0.82
C LEU A 227 7.92 -15.49 -0.06
N TYR A 228 8.35 -14.42 0.62
CA TYR A 228 9.58 -14.41 1.41
C TYR A 228 9.55 -15.40 2.58
N GLN A 229 8.36 -15.71 3.11
CA GLN A 229 8.16 -16.71 4.15
C GLN A 229 7.93 -18.11 3.58
N GLY A 230 7.96 -18.31 2.27
CA GLY A 230 7.76 -19.60 1.62
C GLY A 230 6.29 -19.93 1.30
N GLY A 231 5.39 -18.98 1.48
CA GLY A 231 3.96 -19.09 1.20
C GLY A 231 3.57 -18.84 -0.26
N SER A 232 2.27 -18.74 -0.52
CA SER A 232 1.66 -18.60 -1.85
C SER A 232 0.88 -17.29 -1.99
N VAL A 233 0.67 -16.87 -3.26
CA VAL A 233 -0.17 -15.72 -3.61
C VAL A 233 -1.22 -16.14 -4.63
N VAL A 234 -2.49 -15.85 -4.33
CA VAL A 234 -3.64 -16.03 -5.23
C VAL A 234 -4.09 -14.65 -5.69
N PHE A 235 -4.01 -14.39 -6.98
CA PHE A 235 -4.40 -13.11 -7.59
C PHE A 235 -5.85 -13.17 -8.05
N ASP A 236 -6.68 -12.19 -7.64
CA ASP A 236 -8.04 -12.08 -8.15
C ASP A 236 -8.41 -10.61 -8.49
N ARG A 237 -8.71 -10.36 -9.75
CA ARG A 237 -9.09 -9.05 -10.31
C ARG A 237 -10.60 -8.78 -10.22
N ARG A 238 -11.39 -9.75 -9.76
CA ARG A 238 -12.86 -9.74 -9.88
C ARG A 238 -13.55 -9.16 -8.65
N PHE A 239 -12.89 -8.31 -7.86
CA PHE A 239 -13.48 -7.78 -6.62
C PHE A 239 -14.74 -6.92 -6.83
N MET A 240 -15.02 -6.48 -8.05
CA MET A 240 -16.36 -5.94 -8.40
C MET A 240 -17.49 -6.95 -8.19
N PHE A 241 -17.17 -8.24 -8.16
CA PHE A 241 -18.05 -9.35 -7.83
C PHE A 241 -17.52 -10.05 -6.57
N PRO A 242 -17.75 -9.49 -5.37
CA PRO A 242 -17.06 -9.91 -4.15
C PRO A 242 -17.30 -11.40 -3.82
N ASP A 243 -18.47 -11.93 -4.14
CA ASP A 243 -18.77 -13.36 -3.92
C ASP A 243 -17.89 -14.29 -4.75
N LYS A 244 -17.46 -13.88 -5.96
CA LYS A 244 -16.50 -14.66 -6.75
C LYS A 244 -15.13 -14.72 -6.06
N VAL A 245 -14.72 -13.65 -5.42
CA VAL A 245 -13.46 -13.60 -4.68
C VAL A 245 -13.57 -14.43 -3.39
N LEU A 246 -14.71 -14.40 -2.70
CA LEU A 246 -14.96 -15.27 -1.54
C LEU A 246 -14.92 -16.75 -1.95
N GLN A 247 -15.57 -17.11 -3.05
CA GLN A 247 -15.53 -18.47 -3.60
C GLN A 247 -14.09 -18.90 -3.94
N ALA A 248 -13.32 -18.02 -4.60
CA ALA A 248 -11.90 -18.28 -4.89
C ALA A 248 -11.06 -18.41 -3.61
N THR A 249 -11.35 -17.60 -2.57
CA THR A 249 -10.71 -17.73 -1.25
C THR A 249 -10.89 -19.13 -0.66
N VAL A 250 -12.10 -19.67 -0.75
CA VAL A 250 -12.41 -21.04 -0.32
C VAL A 250 -11.75 -22.07 -1.24
N GLN A 251 -11.97 -21.96 -2.56
CA GLN A 251 -11.48 -22.89 -3.57
C GLN A 251 -9.97 -23.12 -3.50
N PHE A 252 -9.21 -22.03 -3.34
CA PHE A 252 -7.75 -22.11 -3.26
C PHE A 252 -7.23 -22.26 -1.84
N GLY A 253 -8.09 -22.43 -0.84
CA GLY A 253 -7.69 -22.60 0.56
C GLY A 253 -6.85 -21.45 1.09
N CYS A 254 -7.25 -20.21 0.81
CA CYS A 254 -6.51 -19.05 1.28
C CYS A 254 -6.57 -18.96 2.81
N THR A 255 -5.42 -18.68 3.42
CA THR A 255 -5.26 -18.52 4.87
C THR A 255 -5.31 -17.05 5.29
N THR A 256 -5.07 -16.15 4.35
CA THR A 256 -5.01 -14.71 4.56
C THR A 256 -5.85 -13.99 3.52
N PHE A 257 -6.73 -13.07 3.99
CA PHE A 257 -7.46 -12.14 3.15
C PHE A 257 -7.12 -10.71 3.54
N ALA A 258 -6.72 -9.89 2.56
CA ALA A 258 -6.27 -8.52 2.83
C ALA A 258 -7.10 -7.49 2.07
N GLY A 259 -7.38 -6.34 2.72
CA GLY A 259 -8.14 -5.28 2.10
C GLY A 259 -7.96 -3.91 2.75
N VAL A 260 -8.35 -2.89 2.02
CA VAL A 260 -8.55 -1.53 2.52
C VAL A 260 -9.95 -1.42 3.17
N PRO A 261 -10.28 -0.37 3.92
CA PRO A 261 -11.58 -0.24 4.59
C PRO A 261 -12.79 -0.46 3.67
N THR A 262 -12.74 0.07 2.44
CA THR A 262 -13.83 -0.10 1.46
C THR A 262 -14.05 -1.57 1.07
N VAL A 263 -13.00 -2.39 1.06
CA VAL A 263 -13.11 -3.84 0.81
C VAL A 263 -13.94 -4.49 1.90
N PHE A 264 -13.64 -4.23 3.17
CA PHE A 264 -14.38 -4.82 4.29
C PHE A 264 -15.81 -4.31 4.37
N ASN A 265 -16.06 -3.04 4.05
CA ASN A 265 -17.42 -2.50 3.95
C ASN A 265 -18.23 -3.21 2.85
N VAL A 266 -17.64 -3.42 1.65
CA VAL A 266 -18.28 -4.17 0.56
C VAL A 266 -18.58 -5.60 0.99
N LEU A 267 -17.62 -6.29 1.61
CA LEU A 267 -17.80 -7.66 2.07
C LEU A 267 -18.93 -7.79 3.10
N LEU A 268 -19.01 -6.88 4.06
CA LEU A 268 -20.03 -6.89 5.10
C LEU A 268 -21.44 -6.57 4.58
N ARG A 269 -21.56 -5.72 3.54
CA ARG A 269 -22.84 -5.15 3.11
C ARG A 269 -23.33 -5.63 1.75
N ARG A 270 -22.44 -6.09 0.87
CA ARG A 270 -22.76 -6.42 -0.54
C ARG A 270 -22.24 -7.77 -0.96
N SER A 271 -22.03 -8.69 -0.02
CA SER A 271 -21.61 -10.06 -0.32
C SER A 271 -22.21 -11.08 0.64
N ASN A 272 -22.10 -12.34 0.29
CA ASN A 272 -22.49 -13.47 1.11
C ASN A 272 -21.41 -13.86 2.14
N LEU A 273 -20.60 -12.88 2.61
CA LEU A 273 -19.48 -13.13 3.52
C LEU A 273 -19.86 -13.97 4.74
N ARG A 274 -21.00 -13.61 5.41
CA ARG A 274 -21.46 -14.31 6.63
C ARG A 274 -21.97 -15.73 6.39
N GLN A 275 -22.39 -16.04 5.16
CA GLN A 275 -22.83 -17.37 4.75
C GLN A 275 -21.69 -18.21 4.15
N THR A 276 -20.55 -17.60 3.86
CA THR A 276 -19.41 -18.28 3.23
C THR A 276 -18.47 -18.83 4.30
N ALA A 277 -18.50 -20.16 4.50
CA ALA A 277 -17.53 -20.81 5.36
C ALA A 277 -16.14 -20.80 4.72
N MET A 278 -15.15 -20.27 5.44
CA MET A 278 -13.73 -20.19 5.01
C MET A 278 -12.84 -20.94 6.00
N PRO A 279 -12.86 -22.29 6.01
CA PRO A 279 -12.22 -23.10 7.05
C PRO A 279 -10.70 -22.94 7.13
N CYS A 280 -10.05 -22.57 6.02
CA CYS A 280 -8.61 -22.35 5.98
C CYS A 280 -8.19 -20.94 6.42
N LEU A 281 -9.13 -20.00 6.54
CA LEU A 281 -8.83 -18.60 6.79
C LEU A 281 -8.37 -18.37 8.23
N ARG A 282 -7.13 -17.93 8.39
CA ARG A 282 -6.49 -17.69 9.69
C ARG A 282 -6.48 -16.21 10.04
N ARG A 283 -6.48 -15.30 9.04
CA ARG A 283 -6.38 -13.86 9.27
C ARG A 283 -7.03 -12.99 8.21
N PHE A 284 -7.57 -11.87 8.69
CA PHE A 284 -7.86 -10.69 7.89
C PHE A 284 -6.82 -9.62 8.16
N LEU A 285 -6.35 -8.95 7.11
CA LEU A 285 -5.35 -7.88 7.17
C LEU A 285 -5.96 -6.58 6.63
N GLN A 286 -6.10 -5.57 7.50
CA GLN A 286 -6.67 -4.27 7.13
C GLN A 286 -5.61 -3.18 7.26
N ALA A 287 -5.44 -2.37 6.20
CA ALA A 287 -4.61 -1.17 6.19
C ALA A 287 -5.09 -0.19 5.11
N GLY A 288 -4.41 0.97 5.00
CA GLY A 288 -4.61 1.93 3.92
C GLY A 288 -5.72 2.96 4.16
N GLY A 289 -6.31 2.97 5.33
CA GLY A 289 -7.29 3.93 5.80
C GLY A 289 -7.86 3.50 7.16
N ALA A 290 -8.60 4.37 7.81
CA ALA A 290 -9.30 4.05 9.04
C ALA A 290 -10.52 3.16 8.76
N LEU A 291 -10.64 2.05 9.45
CA LEU A 291 -11.86 1.23 9.49
C LEU A 291 -12.52 1.47 10.85
N ALA A 292 -13.80 1.84 10.84
CA ALA A 292 -14.53 2.11 12.07
C ALA A 292 -14.47 0.91 13.02
N PRO A 293 -14.27 1.12 14.34
CA PRO A 293 -14.17 0.03 15.32
C PRO A 293 -15.37 -0.92 15.30
N GLU A 294 -16.56 -0.41 14.98
CA GLU A 294 -17.80 -1.18 14.84
C GLU A 294 -17.69 -2.22 13.72
N ARG A 295 -17.07 -1.85 12.60
CA ARG A 295 -16.85 -2.77 11.47
C ARG A 295 -15.83 -3.86 11.81
N VAL A 296 -14.79 -3.50 12.59
CA VAL A 296 -13.84 -4.50 13.10
C VAL A 296 -14.54 -5.49 14.03
N ARG A 297 -15.40 -4.99 14.97
CA ARG A 297 -16.21 -5.88 15.84
C ARG A 297 -17.12 -6.79 15.02
N GLU A 298 -17.79 -6.25 13.99
CA GLU A 298 -18.69 -6.98 13.11
C GLU A 298 -17.95 -8.11 12.37
N MET A 299 -16.75 -7.82 11.83
CA MET A 299 -15.89 -8.84 11.20
C MET A 299 -15.45 -9.92 12.20
N ARG A 300 -14.98 -9.52 13.37
CA ARG A 300 -14.54 -10.46 14.44
C ARG A 300 -15.68 -11.35 14.95
N SER A 301 -16.90 -10.80 15.05
CA SER A 301 -18.09 -11.57 15.43
C SER A 301 -18.51 -12.55 14.34
N ALA A 302 -18.37 -12.19 13.06
CA ALA A 302 -18.69 -13.08 11.95
C ALA A 302 -17.66 -14.21 11.79
N PHE A 303 -16.40 -13.99 12.20
CA PHE A 303 -15.28 -14.93 12.08
C PHE A 303 -14.50 -15.05 13.39
N PRO A 304 -15.07 -15.66 14.44
CA PRO A 304 -14.49 -15.64 15.79
C PRO A 304 -13.17 -16.41 15.92
N THR A 305 -12.88 -17.33 14.98
CA THR A 305 -11.62 -18.09 14.94
C THR A 305 -10.55 -17.45 14.05
N THR A 306 -10.88 -16.36 13.35
CA THR A 306 -9.99 -15.69 12.42
C THR A 306 -9.43 -14.41 13.04
N ASN A 307 -8.13 -14.27 13.08
CA ASN A 307 -7.45 -13.09 13.60
C ASN A 307 -7.69 -11.88 12.68
N PHE A 308 -8.08 -10.74 13.25
CA PHE A 308 -8.26 -9.49 12.52
C PHE A 308 -7.15 -8.50 12.90
N TYR A 309 -6.25 -8.23 11.96
CA TYR A 309 -5.15 -7.29 12.13
C TYR A 309 -5.52 -5.91 11.57
N VAL A 310 -5.44 -4.88 12.41
CA VAL A 310 -5.53 -3.48 12.01
C VAL A 310 -4.10 -2.92 11.94
N MET A 311 -3.77 -2.27 10.84
CA MET A 311 -2.40 -1.90 10.54
C MET A 311 -2.32 -0.49 9.97
N TYR A 312 -1.18 0.18 10.20
CA TYR A 312 -0.89 1.50 9.65
C TYR A 312 0.46 1.50 8.94
N GLY A 313 0.55 2.34 7.92
CA GLY A 313 1.78 2.57 7.17
C GLY A 313 1.59 3.48 5.98
N GLN A 314 2.70 3.81 5.34
CA GLN A 314 2.75 4.65 4.14
C GLN A 314 3.93 4.26 3.26
N THR A 315 3.91 4.71 2.02
CA THR A 315 4.93 4.36 1.01
C THR A 315 6.33 4.81 1.43
N GLU A 316 6.45 5.95 2.11
CA GLU A 316 7.70 6.53 2.61
C GLU A 316 8.37 5.67 3.71
N ALA A 317 7.61 4.75 4.32
CA ALA A 317 8.11 3.73 5.24
C ALA A 317 8.12 2.33 4.61
N THR A 318 8.30 2.23 3.30
CA THR A 318 8.23 1.04 2.45
C THR A 318 6.79 0.51 2.36
N ALA A 319 6.16 0.17 3.49
CA ALA A 319 4.73 -0.16 3.56
C ALA A 319 4.18 -0.04 4.99
N ARG A 320 4.79 -0.73 5.95
CA ARG A 320 4.23 -0.93 7.29
C ARG A 320 4.99 -0.18 8.35
N ILE A 321 4.25 0.51 9.24
CA ILE A 321 4.79 1.19 10.42
C ILE A 321 4.35 0.49 11.69
N SER A 322 3.06 0.14 11.81
CA SER A 322 2.53 -0.52 13.00
C SER A 322 1.54 -1.63 12.67
N CYS A 323 1.33 -2.51 13.63
CA CYS A 323 0.42 -3.64 13.53
C CYS A 323 -0.23 -3.89 14.89
N MET A 324 -1.56 -3.97 14.90
CA MET A 324 -2.35 -4.28 16.09
C MET A 324 -2.40 -5.78 16.30
N GLU A 325 -2.02 -6.22 17.50
CA GLU A 325 -2.18 -7.61 17.92
C GLU A 325 -3.68 -7.92 18.09
N PRO A 326 -4.22 -8.95 17.42
CA PRO A 326 -5.64 -9.27 17.46
C PRO A 326 -6.18 -9.53 18.89
N GLU A 327 -5.34 -10.07 19.76
CA GLU A 327 -5.67 -10.41 21.15
C GLU A 327 -5.89 -9.16 22.03
N ARG A 328 -5.23 -8.04 21.68
CA ARG A 328 -5.29 -6.79 22.45
C ARG A 328 -6.34 -5.79 21.91
N TRP A 329 -7.02 -6.15 20.81
CA TRP A 329 -7.89 -5.21 20.11
C TRP A 329 -9.07 -4.74 21.01
N ASP A 330 -9.65 -5.63 21.81
CA ASP A 330 -10.81 -5.30 22.68
C ASP A 330 -10.43 -4.33 23.81
N GLU A 331 -9.15 -4.33 24.25
CA GLU A 331 -8.61 -3.39 25.23
C GLU A 331 -8.21 -2.04 24.61
N LYS A 332 -7.86 -2.03 23.32
CA LYS A 332 -7.31 -0.87 22.60
C LYS A 332 -8.12 -0.57 21.33
N PRO A 333 -9.45 -0.42 21.38
CA PRO A 333 -10.27 -0.25 20.19
C PRO A 333 -9.87 1.02 19.42
N GLY A 334 -9.82 0.91 18.08
CA GLY A 334 -9.41 1.98 17.17
C GLY A 334 -7.89 2.22 17.09
N SER A 335 -7.09 1.52 17.90
CA SER A 335 -5.63 1.54 17.76
C SER A 335 -5.18 0.85 16.47
N VAL A 336 -4.09 1.36 15.88
CA VAL A 336 -3.36 0.73 14.78
C VAL A 336 -2.18 -0.12 15.27
N GLY A 337 -2.15 -0.41 16.58
CA GLY A 337 -1.16 -1.25 17.23
C GLY A 337 0.14 -0.54 17.58
N ARG A 338 1.14 -1.33 17.92
CA ARG A 338 2.47 -0.86 18.25
C ARG A 338 3.34 -0.78 16.98
N PRO A 339 4.37 0.09 16.96
CA PRO A 339 5.37 0.10 15.90
C PRO A 339 5.97 -1.28 15.68
N LEU A 340 6.34 -1.59 14.43
CA LEU A 340 7.13 -2.80 14.16
C LEU A 340 8.42 -2.77 14.97
N ASP A 341 8.93 -3.94 15.34
CA ASP A 341 10.05 -4.15 16.26
C ASP A 341 11.38 -3.50 15.84
N ASN A 342 11.52 -3.16 14.56
CA ASN A 342 12.68 -2.49 14.00
C ASN A 342 12.48 -0.98 13.79
N LEU A 343 11.38 -0.41 14.28
CA LEU A 343 11.05 1.01 14.16
C LEU A 343 10.98 1.71 15.50
N SER A 344 11.49 2.93 15.55
CA SER A 344 11.28 3.87 16.64
C SER A 344 10.28 4.93 16.21
N VAL A 345 9.40 5.35 17.11
CA VAL A 345 8.42 6.42 16.86
C VAL A 345 8.52 7.51 17.92
N ARG A 346 8.08 8.71 17.55
CA ARG A 346 7.87 9.84 18.45
C ARG A 346 6.60 10.56 18.05
N VAL A 347 5.83 11.00 19.03
CA VAL A 347 4.75 11.97 18.82
C VAL A 347 5.27 13.32 19.30
N VAL A 348 5.27 14.33 18.42
CA VAL A 348 5.92 15.60 18.68
C VAL A 348 4.97 16.79 18.51
N ASP A 349 5.28 17.89 19.22
CA ASP A 349 4.62 19.17 19.05
C ASP A 349 5.07 19.88 17.74
N LYS A 350 4.66 21.15 17.57
CA LYS A 350 5.03 21.95 16.40
C LYS A 350 6.50 22.35 16.41
N GLU A 351 7.11 22.43 17.57
CA GLU A 351 8.52 22.77 17.82
C GLU A 351 9.43 21.54 17.65
N GLY A 352 8.86 20.32 17.60
CA GLY A 352 9.59 19.06 17.44
C GLY A 352 9.95 18.36 18.77
N ASN A 353 9.44 18.86 19.90
CA ASN A 353 9.62 18.23 21.21
C ASN A 353 8.70 17.02 21.37
N SER A 354 9.19 15.96 22.01
CA SER A 354 8.38 14.78 22.29
C SER A 354 7.27 15.09 23.29
N LEU A 355 6.05 14.66 22.96
CA LEU A 355 4.88 14.81 23.80
C LEU A 355 4.75 13.63 24.79
N PRO A 356 4.19 13.87 25.99
CA PRO A 356 3.78 12.81 26.91
C PRO A 356 2.75 11.85 26.30
N ALA A 357 2.64 10.65 26.86
CA ALA A 357 1.63 9.66 26.49
C ALA A 357 0.21 10.26 26.51
N GLY A 358 -0.61 9.88 25.54
CA GLY A 358 -1.99 10.33 25.38
C GLY A 358 -2.15 11.67 24.65
N GLN A 359 -1.12 12.47 24.53
CA GLN A 359 -1.21 13.76 23.80
C GLN A 359 -1.10 13.57 22.30
N VAL A 360 -1.84 14.40 21.55
CA VAL A 360 -1.89 14.37 20.09
C VAL A 360 -0.82 15.27 19.50
N GLY A 361 0.02 14.73 18.62
CA GLY A 361 1.06 15.46 17.89
C GLY A 361 1.40 14.80 16.56
N GLU A 362 2.39 15.34 15.83
CA GLU A 362 2.86 14.76 14.57
C GLU A 362 3.65 13.48 14.85
N LEU A 363 3.30 12.39 14.14
CA LEU A 363 4.02 11.13 14.24
C LEU A 363 5.30 11.18 13.43
N LEU A 364 6.43 10.96 14.08
CA LEU A 364 7.74 10.77 13.47
C LEU A 364 8.14 9.29 13.57
N VAL A 365 8.76 8.78 12.51
CA VAL A 365 9.19 7.37 12.44
C VAL A 365 10.65 7.28 12.00
N LYS A 366 11.42 6.38 12.61
CA LYS A 366 12.81 6.11 12.27
C LYS A 366 13.08 4.61 12.27
N GLY A 367 13.86 4.14 11.31
CA GLY A 367 14.32 2.74 11.25
C GLY A 367 14.71 2.31 9.85
N PRO A 368 15.11 1.05 9.66
CA PRO A 368 15.69 0.58 8.40
C PRO A 368 14.70 0.46 7.25
N SER A 369 13.38 0.48 7.51
CA SER A 369 12.35 0.48 6.47
C SER A 369 11.96 1.88 5.99
N ILE A 370 12.58 2.96 6.55
CA ILE A 370 12.34 4.33 6.08
C ILE A 370 13.10 4.55 4.79
N CYS A 371 12.39 5.00 3.77
CA CYS A 371 12.90 5.19 2.42
C CYS A 371 13.92 6.33 2.32
N SER A 372 14.68 6.35 1.20
CA SER A 372 15.78 7.31 1.02
C SER A 372 15.31 8.72 0.60
N GLY A 373 14.01 8.91 0.33
CA GLY A 373 13.47 10.19 -0.12
C GLY A 373 12.67 10.07 -1.41
N TYR A 374 12.45 11.20 -2.06
CA TYR A 374 11.73 11.31 -3.31
C TYR A 374 12.67 11.51 -4.49
N LEU A 375 12.42 10.80 -5.59
CA LEU A 375 13.19 10.92 -6.81
C LEU A 375 13.07 12.33 -7.39
N ASN A 376 14.20 12.98 -7.69
CA ASN A 376 14.27 14.31 -8.30
C ASN A 376 13.59 15.44 -7.49
N ASP A 377 13.31 15.23 -6.21
CA ASP A 377 12.71 16.25 -5.33
C ASP A 377 13.49 16.36 -4.00
N PRO A 378 14.70 16.96 -4.02
CA PRO A 378 15.52 17.11 -2.83
C PRO A 378 14.89 18.05 -1.78
N GLY A 379 14.09 19.04 -2.20
CA GLY A 379 13.43 19.96 -1.29
C GLY A 379 12.40 19.25 -0.43
N GLU A 380 11.50 18.49 -1.04
CA GLU A 380 10.51 17.71 -0.32
C GLU A 380 11.16 16.56 0.47
N THR A 381 12.22 15.95 -0.08
CA THR A 381 13.00 14.94 0.65
C THR A 381 13.53 15.51 1.96
N HIS A 382 14.15 16.69 1.93
CA HIS A 382 14.66 17.34 3.15
C HIS A 382 13.54 17.69 4.14
N ARG A 383 12.37 18.11 3.64
CA ARG A 383 11.22 18.48 4.47
C ARG A 383 10.61 17.27 5.18
N VAL A 384 10.52 16.13 4.48
CA VAL A 384 9.84 14.92 4.97
C VAL A 384 10.81 13.99 5.70
N PHE A 385 12.05 13.86 5.23
CA PHE A 385 13.09 12.99 5.83
C PHE A 385 14.17 13.84 6.49
N SER A 386 13.86 14.38 7.66
CA SER A 386 14.73 15.33 8.38
C SER A 386 15.35 14.69 9.63
N GLY A 387 16.67 14.88 9.84
CA GLY A 387 17.37 14.40 11.02
C GLY A 387 17.34 12.87 11.19
N GLY A 388 17.15 12.12 10.10
CA GLY A 388 17.02 10.66 10.12
C GLY A 388 15.62 10.17 10.55
N TRP A 389 14.65 11.07 10.64
CA TRP A 389 13.24 10.78 10.92
C TRP A 389 12.38 11.04 9.70
N LEU A 390 11.42 10.16 9.46
CA LEU A 390 10.30 10.41 8.56
C LEU A 390 9.22 11.20 9.30
N ARG A 391 8.90 12.37 8.82
CA ARG A 391 7.71 13.15 9.21
C ARG A 391 6.52 12.58 8.43
N THR A 392 5.67 11.81 9.09
CA THR A 392 4.56 11.12 8.40
C THR A 392 3.51 12.08 7.84
N GLY A 393 3.41 13.27 8.42
CA GLY A 393 2.31 14.20 8.16
C GLY A 393 0.99 13.77 8.79
N ASP A 394 0.98 12.66 9.51
CA ASP A 394 -0.17 12.18 10.26
C ASP A 394 -0.05 12.63 11.74
N LEU A 395 -1.19 12.98 12.33
CA LEU A 395 -1.31 13.24 13.75
C LEU A 395 -1.69 11.95 14.46
N ALA A 396 -1.02 11.69 15.56
CA ALA A 396 -1.24 10.49 16.35
C ALA A 396 -1.12 10.81 17.85
N ARG A 397 -1.65 9.91 18.66
CA ARG A 397 -1.30 9.79 20.06
C ARG A 397 -0.75 8.41 20.36
N GLN A 398 0.11 8.32 21.32
CA GLN A 398 0.69 7.06 21.82
C GLN A 398 0.37 6.91 23.30
N ASP A 399 -0.04 5.72 23.75
CA ASP A 399 -0.22 5.45 25.16
C ASP A 399 1.08 4.99 25.85
N GLU A 400 1.04 4.77 27.16
CA GLU A 400 2.18 4.32 27.95
C GLU A 400 2.68 2.93 27.55
N GLU A 401 1.83 2.08 26.97
CA GLU A 401 2.18 0.75 26.46
C GLU A 401 2.73 0.79 25.03
N GLY A 402 2.78 1.98 24.37
CA GLY A 402 3.30 2.17 23.03
C GLY A 402 2.30 1.96 21.90
N TYR A 403 1.01 1.78 22.19
CA TYR A 403 -0.04 1.69 21.17
C TYR A 403 -0.32 3.06 20.55
N LEU A 404 -0.56 3.05 19.23
CA LEU A 404 -0.80 4.24 18.42
C LEU A 404 -2.26 4.35 17.99
N TRP A 405 -2.82 5.55 18.05
CA TRP A 405 -4.06 5.94 17.39
C TRP A 405 -3.75 7.04 16.40
N ILE A 406 -4.22 6.89 15.16
CA ILE A 406 -4.08 7.90 14.11
C ILE A 406 -5.31 8.80 14.15
N GLU A 407 -5.08 10.05 14.49
CA GLU A 407 -6.13 11.06 14.70
C GLU A 407 -6.47 11.84 13.41
N GLY A 408 -5.67 11.66 12.35
CA GLY A 408 -5.88 12.28 11.04
C GLY A 408 -4.60 12.84 10.43
N ARG A 409 -4.75 13.54 9.29
CA ARG A 409 -3.61 14.21 8.65
C ARG A 409 -3.45 15.64 9.13
N LYS A 410 -2.20 16.08 9.15
CA LYS A 410 -1.85 17.49 9.38
C LYS A 410 -2.50 18.32 8.25
N GLY A 411 -3.47 19.17 8.59
CA GLY A 411 -4.29 19.91 7.62
C GLY A 411 -5.66 19.30 7.31
N ALA A 412 -5.95 18.05 7.75
CA ALA A 412 -7.27 17.45 7.66
C ALA A 412 -8.15 17.71 8.90
N PHE A 413 -7.92 18.85 9.55
CA PHE A 413 -8.76 19.35 10.63
C PHE A 413 -9.40 20.62 10.18
N LEU A 414 -10.64 20.78 10.51
CA LEU A 414 -11.29 22.06 10.35
C LEU A 414 -11.46 22.76 11.69
N LYS A 415 -11.51 24.08 11.65
CA LYS A 415 -11.78 24.94 12.80
C LYS A 415 -13.20 25.46 12.72
N MET A 416 -14.12 24.81 13.42
CA MET A 416 -15.51 25.24 13.53
C MET A 416 -15.71 26.01 14.84
N ARG A 417 -16.11 27.26 14.77
CA ARG A 417 -16.39 28.08 15.98
C ARG A 417 -15.31 27.99 17.05
N GLY A 418 -14.03 27.97 16.62
CA GLY A 418 -12.89 27.87 17.51
C GLY A 418 -12.56 26.44 18.01
N ILE A 419 -13.36 25.44 17.70
CA ILE A 419 -13.14 24.03 18.03
C ILE A 419 -12.45 23.33 16.86
N ARG A 420 -11.39 22.57 17.14
CA ARG A 420 -10.72 21.76 16.14
C ARG A 420 -11.42 20.40 16.01
N VAL A 421 -11.91 20.07 14.83
CA VAL A 421 -12.62 18.82 14.53
C VAL A 421 -11.85 18.05 13.47
N SER A 422 -11.64 16.78 13.72
CA SER A 422 -10.97 15.84 12.80
C SER A 422 -11.96 15.31 11.77
N LEU A 423 -11.67 15.45 10.46
CA LEU A 423 -12.51 14.88 9.41
C LEU A 423 -12.67 13.36 9.54
N PRO A 424 -11.62 12.56 9.85
CA PRO A 424 -11.78 11.14 10.14
C PRO A 424 -12.71 10.83 11.33
N GLU A 425 -12.70 11.67 12.37
CA GLU A 425 -13.65 11.51 13.50
C GLU A 425 -15.09 11.74 13.05
N VAL A 426 -15.30 12.76 12.21
CA VAL A 426 -16.62 13.03 11.60
C VAL A 426 -17.09 11.83 10.79
N GLU A 427 -16.23 11.34 9.89
CA GLU A 427 -16.53 10.19 9.03
C GLU A 427 -16.86 8.93 9.83
N ALA A 428 -16.09 8.67 10.90
CA ALA A 428 -16.33 7.54 11.79
C ALA A 428 -17.69 7.65 12.49
N LYS A 429 -18.02 8.82 13.05
CA LYS A 429 -19.32 9.06 13.72
C LYS A 429 -20.49 8.95 12.76
N VAL A 430 -20.36 9.51 11.55
CA VAL A 430 -21.43 9.43 10.53
C VAL A 430 -21.62 7.99 10.06
N THR A 431 -20.52 7.26 9.83
CA THR A 431 -20.59 5.87 9.38
C THR A 431 -21.14 4.91 10.46
N ALA A 432 -21.09 5.30 11.72
CA ALA A 432 -21.72 4.55 12.83
C ALA A 432 -23.25 4.69 12.86
N ILE A 433 -23.84 5.68 12.18
CA ILE A 433 -25.30 5.90 12.14
C ILE A 433 -25.96 4.74 11.37
N PRO A 434 -26.99 4.07 11.92
CA PRO A 434 -27.74 3.06 11.20
C PRO A 434 -28.30 3.61 9.87
N GLY A 435 -28.16 2.84 8.79
CA GLY A 435 -28.56 3.27 7.44
C GLY A 435 -27.48 4.00 6.65
N VAL A 436 -26.30 4.26 7.22
CA VAL A 436 -25.13 4.82 6.52
C VAL A 436 -24.15 3.71 6.14
N TYR A 437 -23.88 3.59 4.84
CA TYR A 437 -22.89 2.65 4.31
C TYR A 437 -21.48 3.23 4.33
N GLU A 438 -21.32 4.43 3.79
CA GLU A 438 -20.00 5.09 3.62
C GLU A 438 -20.19 6.60 3.72
N CYS A 439 -19.20 7.29 4.28
CA CYS A 439 -19.21 8.75 4.40
C CYS A 439 -17.84 9.33 4.09
N VAL A 440 -17.83 10.48 3.44
CA VAL A 440 -16.68 11.38 3.33
C VAL A 440 -17.07 12.77 3.81
N ALA A 441 -16.21 13.32 4.65
CA ALA A 441 -16.34 14.70 5.14
C ALA A 441 -15.32 15.61 4.42
N ARG A 442 -15.75 16.80 4.04
CA ARG A 442 -14.90 17.87 3.50
C ARG A 442 -15.11 19.16 4.27
N ALA A 443 -14.01 19.88 4.46
CA ALA A 443 -14.03 21.24 4.97
C ALA A 443 -14.35 22.21 3.82
N VAL A 444 -15.20 23.19 4.10
CA VAL A 444 -15.50 24.34 3.21
C VAL A 444 -15.46 25.62 4.04
N ASP A 445 -15.11 26.73 3.41
CA ASP A 445 -15.17 28.04 4.06
C ASP A 445 -16.60 28.41 4.40
N HIS A 446 -16.84 28.94 5.60
CA HIS A 446 -18.16 29.33 6.08
C HIS A 446 -18.10 30.69 6.80
N GLN A 447 -18.94 31.62 6.42
CA GLN A 447 -18.87 33.02 6.88
C GLN A 447 -18.95 33.18 8.41
N GLU A 448 -19.83 32.41 9.07
CA GLU A 448 -20.05 32.53 10.52
C GLU A 448 -19.20 31.55 11.35
N ALA A 449 -18.88 30.38 10.81
CA ALA A 449 -18.17 29.33 11.55
C ALA A 449 -16.68 29.29 11.26
N GLY A 450 -16.20 30.08 10.30
CA GLY A 450 -14.85 30.01 9.72
C GLY A 450 -14.76 28.87 8.73
N GLU A 451 -14.99 27.65 9.16
CA GLU A 451 -15.08 26.45 8.32
C GLU A 451 -16.31 25.64 8.70
N ALA A 452 -16.91 24.93 7.75
CA ALA A 452 -18.02 24.01 7.95
C ALA A 452 -17.82 22.68 7.21
N LEU A 453 -18.65 21.70 7.50
CA LEU A 453 -18.62 20.37 6.94
C LEU A 453 -19.57 20.24 5.74
N VAL A 454 -19.06 19.69 4.66
CA VAL A 454 -19.86 19.03 3.62
C VAL A 454 -19.72 17.53 3.77
N LEU A 455 -20.84 16.83 3.99
CA LEU A 455 -20.86 15.38 4.15
C LEU A 455 -21.41 14.72 2.89
N PHE A 456 -20.62 13.83 2.28
CA PHE A 456 -21.07 12.96 1.19
C PHE A 456 -21.35 11.58 1.78
N ILE A 457 -22.59 11.14 1.70
CA ILE A 457 -23.06 9.94 2.39
C ILE A 457 -23.68 8.98 1.39
N VAL A 458 -23.22 7.74 1.41
CA VAL A 458 -23.84 6.63 0.70
C VAL A 458 -24.75 5.90 1.69
N PRO A 459 -26.07 5.82 1.46
CA PRO A 459 -26.99 4.99 2.25
C PRO A 459 -26.67 3.49 2.09
N ASP A 460 -26.99 2.67 3.08
CA ASP A 460 -26.74 1.23 3.03
C ASP A 460 -27.77 0.43 2.20
N GLY A 461 -28.77 1.09 1.65
CA GLY A 461 -29.82 0.47 0.83
C GLY A 461 -30.91 -0.25 1.62
N GLY A 462 -30.87 -0.18 2.96
CA GLY A 462 -31.91 -0.68 3.85
C GLY A 462 -33.07 0.34 4.00
N ALA A 463 -33.44 0.68 5.23
CA ALA A 463 -34.45 1.71 5.48
C ALA A 463 -33.97 3.08 4.96
N PRO A 464 -34.84 3.88 4.33
CA PRO A 464 -34.47 5.21 3.87
C PRO A 464 -33.96 6.07 5.04
N ILE A 465 -32.78 6.65 4.89
CA ILE A 465 -32.25 7.62 5.86
C ILE A 465 -32.30 9.02 5.23
N GLY A 466 -32.88 9.96 5.95
CA GLY A 466 -32.96 11.36 5.55
C GLY A 466 -31.79 12.20 6.08
N THR A 467 -31.53 13.33 5.46
CA THR A 467 -30.48 14.25 5.93
C THR A 467 -30.74 14.78 7.34
N GLU A 468 -32.03 14.98 7.71
CA GLU A 468 -32.42 15.39 9.07
C GLU A 468 -32.19 14.27 10.10
N ASP A 469 -32.37 13.01 9.72
CA ASP A 469 -32.10 11.89 10.62
C ASP A 469 -30.60 11.82 10.92
N ILE A 470 -29.77 12.00 9.91
CA ILE A 470 -28.31 12.06 10.06
C ILE A 470 -27.92 13.22 10.98
N ARG A 471 -28.48 14.43 10.71
CA ARG A 471 -28.18 15.64 11.47
C ARG A 471 -28.49 15.49 12.97
N ARG A 472 -29.58 14.80 13.32
CA ARG A 472 -29.97 14.53 14.72
C ARG A 472 -28.98 13.64 15.50
N HIS A 473 -28.22 12.82 14.80
CA HIS A 473 -27.21 11.95 15.42
C HIS A 473 -25.85 12.63 15.57
N LEU A 474 -25.67 13.84 15.03
CA LEU A 474 -24.39 14.53 15.04
C LEU A 474 -24.35 15.59 16.15
N PRO A 475 -23.15 15.90 16.68
CA PRO A 475 -23.00 16.93 17.69
C PRO A 475 -23.53 18.28 17.24
N ALA A 476 -24.36 18.92 18.03
CA ALA A 476 -25.00 20.21 17.70
C ALA A 476 -23.99 21.36 17.44
N HIS A 477 -22.77 21.24 17.98
CA HIS A 477 -21.72 22.23 17.79
C HIS A 477 -20.99 22.09 16.44
N TRP A 478 -21.23 21.02 15.68
CA TRP A 478 -20.67 20.88 14.34
C TRP A 478 -21.43 21.78 13.36
N ALA A 479 -20.71 22.69 12.71
CA ALA A 479 -21.26 23.48 11.62
C ALA A 479 -21.30 22.58 10.35
N ILE A 480 -22.51 22.19 9.96
CA ILE A 480 -22.74 21.37 8.77
C ILE A 480 -23.37 22.26 7.70
N ASP A 481 -22.60 22.56 6.65
CA ASP A 481 -23.06 23.32 5.49
C ASP A 481 -24.11 22.50 4.72
N SER A 482 -23.71 21.32 4.30
CA SER A 482 -24.61 20.44 3.55
C SER A 482 -24.36 18.95 3.79
N ILE A 483 -25.44 18.17 3.66
CA ILE A 483 -25.41 16.71 3.63
C ILE A 483 -25.91 16.27 2.26
N ARG A 484 -25.05 15.59 1.50
CA ARG A 484 -25.33 15.11 0.15
C ARG A 484 -25.43 13.61 0.13
N LEU A 485 -26.62 13.09 -0.11
CA LEU A 485 -26.81 11.66 -0.34
C LEU A 485 -26.39 11.32 -1.77
N VAL A 486 -25.47 10.38 -1.92
CA VAL A 486 -24.93 9.93 -3.20
C VAL A 486 -25.08 8.42 -3.34
N SER A 487 -25.17 7.93 -4.56
CA SER A 487 -25.27 6.49 -4.83
C SER A 487 -23.94 5.76 -4.57
N GLU A 488 -22.81 6.44 -4.80
CA GLU A 488 -21.46 5.93 -4.56
C GLU A 488 -20.47 7.08 -4.38
N LEU A 489 -19.35 6.79 -3.70
CA LEU A 489 -18.22 7.70 -3.62
C LEU A 489 -17.19 7.34 -4.71
N PRO A 490 -16.59 8.34 -5.39
CA PRO A 490 -15.57 8.10 -6.38
C PRO A 490 -14.34 7.44 -5.74
N LYS A 491 -13.80 6.40 -6.39
CA LYS A 491 -12.67 5.63 -5.86
C LYS A 491 -11.51 5.61 -6.84
N THR A 492 -10.30 5.60 -6.30
CA THR A 492 -9.08 5.34 -7.05
C THR A 492 -8.99 3.86 -7.43
N SER A 493 -8.09 3.52 -8.35
CA SER A 493 -7.81 2.13 -8.74
C SER A 493 -7.39 1.21 -7.59
N VAL A 494 -6.89 1.79 -6.50
CA VAL A 494 -6.50 1.05 -5.27
C VAL A 494 -7.62 1.00 -4.23
N GLY A 495 -8.84 1.44 -4.57
CA GLY A 495 -10.01 1.39 -3.70
C GLY A 495 -10.08 2.49 -2.64
N LYS A 496 -9.19 3.50 -2.67
CA LYS A 496 -9.30 4.69 -1.82
C LYS A 496 -10.26 5.70 -2.43
N ILE A 497 -10.88 6.51 -1.58
CA ILE A 497 -11.78 7.57 -2.05
C ILE A 497 -10.98 8.65 -2.78
N ALA A 498 -11.45 9.03 -3.97
CA ALA A 498 -10.86 10.06 -4.81
C ALA A 498 -11.45 11.43 -4.45
N LEU A 499 -10.92 12.05 -3.39
CA LEU A 499 -11.43 13.32 -2.85
C LEU A 499 -11.50 14.46 -3.88
N SER A 500 -10.56 14.51 -4.84
CA SER A 500 -10.52 15.52 -5.90
C SER A 500 -11.68 15.41 -6.90
N SER A 501 -12.36 14.27 -6.94
CA SER A 501 -13.48 14.01 -7.85
C SER A 501 -14.84 14.31 -7.20
N LEU A 502 -14.87 14.72 -5.93
CA LEU A 502 -16.11 15.09 -5.24
C LEU A 502 -16.45 16.56 -5.53
N PRO A 503 -17.68 16.88 -5.96
CA PRO A 503 -18.11 18.26 -6.19
C PRO A 503 -18.21 18.99 -4.85
N ILE A 504 -17.59 20.15 -4.73
CA ILE A 504 -17.73 21.07 -3.60
C ILE A 504 -18.84 22.05 -3.92
#